data_82c00a8952dc8bf10a9b355060175f42
#
_entry.id   82c00a8952dc8bf10a9b355060175f42
#
_cell.length_a   1.000
_cell.length_b   1.000
_cell.length_c   1.000
_cell.angle_alpha   90.00
_cell.angle_beta   90.00
_cell.angle_gamma   90.00
#
_symmetry.space_group_name_H-M   'P 1'
#
loop_
_entity.id
_entity.type
_entity.pdbx_description
1 polymer ?
#
loop_
_entity_poly.entity_id
_entity_poly.type
_entity_poly.pdbx_seq_one_letter_code
_entity_poly.pdbx_strand_id
1 'polypeptide(L)'
;MLVAVFASMAEVDLAVANDRELDIKSTMMYRHEDYLDAIRLVNEGKVHLRPLISKRFAFRDYLKAYQYIDANRETTMKVLIDVQKETE
;
A
#
# COMPACT_ATOMS: atom_id res chain seq x y z
N MET A 1 5.60 13.53 6.56
CA MET A 1 4.14 13.36 6.41
C MET A 1 3.76 11.96 6.87
N LEU A 2 2.67 11.84 7.64
CA LEU A 2 2.12 10.54 8.05
C LEU A 2 1.08 10.07 7.02
N VAL A 3 1.34 8.91 6.42
CA VAL A 3 0.46 8.24 5.47
C VAL A 3 0.30 6.80 5.95
N ALA A 4 -0.68 6.55 6.82
CA ALA A 4 -0.87 5.23 7.41
C ALA A 4 -2.28 5.07 7.98
N VAL A 5 -2.64 3.82 8.24
CA VAL A 5 -3.79 3.44 9.08
C VAL A 5 -3.23 2.65 10.25
N PHE A 6 -3.45 3.16 11.47
CA PHE A 6 -2.96 2.54 12.69
C PHE A 6 -4.08 1.71 13.33
N ALA A 7 -3.78 0.46 13.67
CA ALA A 7 -4.70 -0.40 14.41
C ALA A 7 -4.68 -0.12 15.93
N SER A 8 -3.63 0.54 16.41
CA SER A 8 -3.45 0.94 17.82
C SER A 8 -2.68 2.25 17.89
N MET A 9 -2.54 2.81 19.08
CA MET A 9 -1.71 4.00 19.30
C MET A 9 -0.26 3.69 18.94
N ALA A 10 0.37 4.59 18.17
CA ALA A 10 1.78 4.51 17.85
C ALA A 10 2.62 5.26 18.87
N GLU A 11 3.76 4.70 19.23
CA GLU A 11 4.76 5.40 20.04
C GLU A 11 5.67 6.22 19.12
N VAL A 12 5.89 7.47 19.48
CA VAL A 12 6.73 8.40 18.73
C VAL A 12 7.67 9.13 19.65
N ASP A 13 8.94 9.17 19.29
CA ASP A 13 9.94 9.97 20.01
C ASP A 13 9.83 11.45 19.65
N LEU A 14 9.08 12.19 20.44
CA LEU A 14 8.90 13.62 20.22
C LEU A 14 10.17 14.44 20.54
N ALA A 15 11.11 13.91 21.32
CA ALA A 15 12.38 14.58 21.55
C ALA A 15 13.18 14.72 20.27
N VAL A 16 13.25 13.65 19.47
CA VAL A 16 13.89 13.69 18.13
C VAL A 16 13.19 14.67 17.21
N ALA A 17 11.85 14.70 17.22
CA ALA A 17 11.08 15.63 16.40
C ALA A 17 11.38 17.09 16.78
N ASN A 18 11.48 17.36 18.09
CA ASN A 18 11.77 18.69 18.60
C ASN A 18 13.21 19.12 18.32
N ASP A 19 14.19 18.23 18.55
CA ASP A 19 15.61 18.51 18.32
C ASP A 19 15.94 18.80 16.85
N ARG A 20 15.17 18.22 15.94
CA ARG A 20 15.32 18.42 14.49
C ARG A 20 14.36 19.45 13.90
N GLU A 21 13.56 20.10 14.72
CA GLU A 21 12.56 21.09 14.30
C GLU A 21 11.65 20.55 13.17
N LEU A 22 11.12 19.31 13.33
CA LEU A 22 10.31 18.65 12.32
C LEU A 22 8.87 19.13 12.33
N ASP A 23 8.32 19.37 11.15
CA ASP A 23 6.88 19.53 10.94
C ASP A 23 6.23 18.17 10.74
N ILE A 24 5.21 17.84 11.54
CA ILE A 24 4.44 16.60 11.42
C ILE A 24 3.09 16.94 10.81
N LYS A 25 2.88 16.46 9.59
CA LYS A 25 1.61 16.59 8.86
C LYS A 25 1.04 15.21 8.56
N SER A 26 -0.27 15.09 8.60
CA SER A 26 -0.98 13.84 8.31
C SER A 26 -1.94 14.02 7.15
N THR A 27 -2.28 12.92 6.51
CA THR A 27 -3.29 12.86 5.46
C THR A 27 -4.15 11.62 5.63
N MET A 28 -5.39 11.67 5.19
CA MET A 28 -6.31 10.55 5.20
C MET A 28 -7.12 10.56 3.91
N MET A 29 -7.21 9.40 3.30
CA MET A 29 -7.96 9.20 2.05
C MET A 29 -7.41 10.01 0.87
N TYR A 30 -8.17 10.04 -0.22
CA TYR A 30 -7.78 10.65 -1.48
C TYR A 30 -8.92 11.49 -2.04
N ARG A 31 -8.58 12.51 -2.82
CA ARG A 31 -9.54 13.28 -3.62
C ARG A 31 -9.59 12.71 -5.03
N HIS A 32 -10.58 13.14 -5.79
CA HIS A 32 -10.73 12.74 -7.19
C HIS A 32 -9.48 13.09 -8.03
N GLU A 33 -8.93 14.25 -7.82
CA GLU A 33 -7.73 14.73 -8.51
C GLU A 33 -6.51 13.84 -8.24
N ASP A 34 -6.39 13.29 -7.04
CA ASP A 34 -5.28 12.40 -6.66
C ASP A 34 -5.30 11.11 -7.50
N TYR A 35 -6.49 10.58 -7.78
CA TYR A 35 -6.64 9.42 -8.67
C TYR A 35 -6.25 9.73 -10.10
N LEU A 36 -6.67 10.89 -10.62
CA LEU A 36 -6.30 11.33 -11.96
C LEU A 36 -4.78 11.53 -12.09
N ASP A 37 -4.16 12.14 -11.12
CA ASP A 37 -2.71 12.32 -11.07
C ASP A 37 -1.97 10.98 -10.97
N ALA A 38 -2.45 10.05 -10.17
CA ALA A 38 -1.87 8.70 -10.05
C ALA A 38 -1.92 7.96 -11.40
N ILE A 39 -3.07 8.00 -12.08
CA ILE A 39 -3.22 7.39 -13.43
C ILE A 39 -2.25 8.03 -14.42
N ARG A 40 -2.14 9.35 -14.41
CA ARG A 40 -1.22 10.09 -15.29
C ARG A 40 0.23 9.69 -15.03
N LEU A 41 0.66 9.64 -13.78
CA LEU A 41 2.03 9.25 -13.40
C LEU A 41 2.39 7.83 -13.84
N VAL A 42 1.44 6.89 -13.74
CA VAL A 42 1.63 5.52 -14.21
C VAL A 42 1.74 5.48 -15.72
N ASN A 43 0.85 6.18 -16.44
CA ASN A 43 0.86 6.21 -17.91
C ASN A 43 2.11 6.87 -18.48
N GLU A 44 2.66 7.87 -17.80
CA GLU A 44 3.91 8.54 -18.17
C GLU A 44 5.17 7.74 -17.78
N GLY A 45 5.01 6.58 -17.14
CA GLY A 45 6.12 5.74 -16.70
C GLY A 45 6.96 6.33 -15.56
N LYS A 46 6.42 7.30 -14.82
CA LYS A 46 7.12 7.97 -13.71
C LYS A 46 7.08 7.19 -12.41
N VAL A 47 6.23 6.16 -12.34
CA VAL A 47 6.05 5.30 -11.16
C VAL A 47 6.15 3.84 -11.57
N HIS A 48 6.95 3.07 -10.84
CA HIS A 48 7.15 1.65 -11.06
C HIS A 48 6.34 0.84 -10.04
N LEU A 49 5.17 0.35 -10.45
CA LEU A 49 4.25 -0.37 -9.55
C LEU A 49 4.49 -1.89 -9.51
N ARG A 50 5.00 -2.47 -10.61
CA ARG A 50 5.18 -3.93 -10.68
C ARG A 50 6.03 -4.53 -9.56
N PRO A 51 7.14 -3.91 -9.13
CA PRO A 51 7.94 -4.43 -8.01
C PRO A 51 7.19 -4.49 -6.67
N LEU A 52 6.09 -3.75 -6.53
CA LEU A 52 5.27 -3.75 -5.32
C LEU A 52 4.33 -4.97 -5.24
N ILE A 53 4.11 -5.67 -6.35
CA ILE A 53 3.24 -6.85 -6.39
C ILE A 53 4.01 -8.05 -5.87
N SER A 54 3.71 -8.45 -4.64
CA SER A 54 4.36 -9.58 -3.98
C SER A 54 3.89 -10.94 -4.55
N LYS A 55 2.60 -11.06 -4.82
CA LYS A 55 2.00 -12.28 -5.36
C LYS A 55 0.66 -12.04 -6.03
N ARG A 56 0.29 -12.94 -6.95
CA ARG A 56 -1.01 -12.96 -7.62
C ARG A 56 -1.68 -14.31 -7.37
N PHE A 57 -3.00 -14.29 -7.25
CA PHE A 57 -3.83 -15.50 -7.08
C PHE A 57 -4.99 -15.44 -8.07
N ALA A 58 -5.46 -16.62 -8.52
CA ALA A 58 -6.71 -16.72 -9.25
C ALA A 58 -7.89 -16.41 -8.31
N PHE A 59 -9.01 -15.94 -8.85
CA PHE A 59 -10.20 -15.60 -8.05
C PHE A 59 -10.66 -16.77 -7.17
N ARG A 60 -10.68 -17.99 -7.70
CA ARG A 60 -11.06 -19.20 -6.95
C ARG A 60 -10.17 -19.49 -5.73
N ASP A 61 -8.96 -18.94 -5.71
CA ASP A 61 -7.97 -19.12 -4.65
C ASP A 61 -7.93 -17.94 -3.66
N TYR A 62 -8.96 -17.08 -3.64
CA TYR A 62 -8.97 -15.87 -2.82
C TYR A 62 -8.66 -16.13 -1.34
N LEU A 63 -9.15 -17.24 -0.78
CA LEU A 63 -8.88 -17.61 0.61
C LEU A 63 -7.39 -17.89 0.84
N LYS A 64 -6.73 -18.54 -0.12
CA LYS A 64 -5.28 -18.76 -0.07
C LYS A 64 -4.49 -17.46 -0.12
N ALA A 65 -5.02 -16.42 -0.81
CA ALA A 65 -4.41 -15.11 -0.83
C ALA A 65 -4.38 -14.47 0.56
N TYR A 66 -5.47 -14.53 1.31
CA TYR A 66 -5.52 -14.04 2.69
C TYR A 66 -4.60 -14.85 3.62
N GLN A 67 -4.62 -16.17 3.51
CA GLN A 67 -3.72 -17.03 4.29
C GLN A 67 -2.24 -16.73 4.00
N TYR A 68 -1.92 -16.46 2.73
CA TYR A 68 -0.57 -16.06 2.32
C TYR A 68 -0.15 -14.73 2.96
N ILE A 69 -1.02 -13.74 2.98
CA ILE A 69 -0.75 -12.44 3.63
C ILE A 69 -0.47 -12.65 5.12
N ASP A 70 -1.31 -13.44 5.80
CA ASP A 70 -1.15 -13.70 7.23
C ASP A 70 0.17 -14.42 7.57
N ALA A 71 0.59 -15.35 6.71
CA ALA A 71 1.83 -16.09 6.88
C ALA A 71 3.09 -15.30 6.49
N ASN A 72 2.96 -14.25 5.69
CA ASN A 72 4.09 -13.52 5.09
C ASN A 72 4.00 -12.00 5.26
N ARG A 73 3.49 -11.51 6.39
CA ARG A 73 3.21 -10.08 6.63
C ARG A 73 4.43 -9.18 6.42
N GLU A 74 5.61 -9.61 6.84
CA GLU A 74 6.83 -8.81 6.77
C GLU A 74 7.40 -8.69 5.35
N THR A 75 7.06 -9.61 4.46
CA THR A 75 7.59 -9.67 3.09
C THR A 75 6.55 -9.36 2.03
N THR A 76 5.29 -9.12 2.43
CA THR A 76 4.18 -8.87 1.52
C THR A 76 3.83 -7.39 1.48
N MET A 77 3.80 -6.82 0.29
CA MET A 77 3.34 -5.45 0.08
C MET A 77 1.97 -5.39 -0.59
N LYS A 78 1.85 -5.94 -1.79
CA LYS A 78 0.57 -6.01 -2.52
C LYS A 78 0.32 -7.43 -3.01
N VAL A 79 -0.86 -7.95 -2.69
CA VAL A 79 -1.36 -9.22 -3.23
C VAL A 79 -2.54 -8.91 -4.13
N LEU A 80 -2.51 -9.43 -5.35
CA LEU A 80 -3.55 -9.21 -6.33
C LEU A 80 -4.34 -10.49 -6.59
N ILE A 81 -5.63 -10.32 -6.84
CA ILE A 81 -6.52 -11.40 -7.25
C ILE A 81 -6.96 -11.13 -8.68
N ASP A 82 -6.66 -12.04 -9.58
CA ASP A 82 -7.04 -11.96 -10.99
C ASP A 82 -8.49 -12.46 -11.15
N VAL A 83 -9.42 -11.54 -11.36
CA VAL A 83 -10.86 -11.83 -11.43
C VAL A 83 -11.26 -12.34 -12.80
N GLN A 84 -10.61 -11.86 -13.88
CA GLN A 84 -10.98 -12.14 -15.27
C GLN A 84 -10.20 -13.27 -15.94
N LYS A 85 -9.16 -13.79 -15.31
CA LYS A 85 -8.46 -14.98 -15.83
C LYS A 85 -9.04 -16.22 -15.19
N GLU A 86 -10.13 -16.71 -15.73
CA GLU A 86 -10.36 -18.16 -15.76
C GLU A 86 -9.34 -18.72 -16.76
N THR A 87 -8.15 -18.95 -16.32
CA THR A 87 -7.23 -19.78 -17.07
C THR A 87 -7.61 -21.22 -16.83
N GLU A 88 -7.91 -21.89 -17.93
CA GLU A 88 -8.03 -23.34 -18.13
C GLU A 88 -7.16 -24.20 -17.20
#